data_b37d1accd2a56c25f3839c9f7cf65b94
#
_entry.id   b37d1accd2a56c25f3839c9f7cf65b94
#
_cell.length_a   1.000
_cell.length_b   1.000
_cell.length_c   1.000
_cell.angle_alpha   90.00
_cell.angle_beta   90.00
_cell.angle_gamma   90.00
#
_symmetry.space_group_name_H-M   'P 1'
#
loop_
_entity.id
_entity.type
_entity.pdbx_description
1 polymer ?
#
loop_
_entity_poly.entity_id
_entity_poly.type
_entity_poly.pdbx_seq_one_letter_code
_entity_poly.pdbx_strand_id
1 'polypeptide(L)'
;MEDNPIHTKDLSLYTVLSSEYELLEADYAHPKLWLDRGFSDPHKYFLNNRNPISYRINQVRKNPEVAKYLLRVAVLKQNMVVVGSAGFHNLPDENRMIEIGFGVDPAFQNKGYGKQILHGMWKWVVKEPGVKTLRYTVSPSNLISKQIIQKLEFKLVGEQMDDID
;
A
#
# COMPACT_ATOMS: atom_id res chain seq x y z
N MET A 1 -0.09 12.65 -15.57
CA MET A 1 0.03 11.19 -15.35
C MET A 1 -1.37 10.64 -15.18
N GLU A 2 -1.79 9.79 -16.06
CA GLU A 2 -3.08 9.12 -15.86
C GLU A 2 -2.99 8.26 -14.61
N ASP A 3 -3.86 8.56 -13.66
CA ASP A 3 -4.01 7.73 -12.48
C ASP A 3 -4.74 6.45 -12.91
N ASN A 4 -4.00 5.36 -13.00
CA ASN A 4 -4.53 4.07 -13.40
C ASN A 4 -4.75 3.21 -12.15
N PRO A 5 -5.90 3.34 -11.48
CA PRO A 5 -6.15 2.64 -10.22
C PRO A 5 -6.25 1.13 -10.43
N ILE A 6 -5.87 0.40 -9.39
CA ILE A 6 -6.10 -1.05 -9.30
C ILE A 6 -7.49 -1.26 -8.72
N HIS A 7 -8.35 -1.95 -9.46
CA HIS A 7 -9.70 -2.27 -9.00
C HIS A 7 -9.77 -3.67 -8.44
N THR A 8 -10.44 -3.80 -7.29
CA THR A 8 -10.84 -5.08 -6.71
C THR A 8 -12.37 -5.15 -6.68
N LYS A 9 -12.94 -6.16 -6.01
CA LYS A 9 -14.39 -6.28 -5.86
C LYS A 9 -15.01 -5.02 -5.24
N ASP A 10 -14.48 -4.59 -4.09
CA ASP A 10 -15.06 -3.49 -3.30
C ASP A 10 -14.21 -2.22 -3.28
N LEU A 11 -12.94 -2.30 -3.69
CA LEU A 11 -11.96 -1.24 -3.53
C LEU A 11 -11.40 -0.75 -4.85
N SER A 12 -10.94 0.51 -4.83
CA SER A 12 -10.02 1.06 -5.82
C SER A 12 -8.75 1.53 -5.11
N LEU A 13 -7.60 1.18 -5.66
CA LEU A 13 -6.29 1.53 -5.12
C LEU A 13 -5.68 2.60 -6.02
N TYR A 14 -5.65 3.84 -5.53
CA TYR A 14 -5.15 4.99 -6.27
C TYR A 14 -3.73 5.32 -5.87
N THR A 15 -2.87 5.59 -6.85
CA THR A 15 -1.52 6.07 -6.60
C THR A 15 -1.57 7.41 -5.86
N VAL A 16 -0.80 7.55 -4.79
CA VAL A 16 -0.63 8.83 -4.11
C VAL A 16 0.18 9.77 -5.00
N LEU A 17 -0.35 10.96 -5.27
CA LEU A 17 0.26 11.94 -6.14
C LEU A 17 1.34 12.77 -5.42
N SER A 18 2.24 13.38 -6.18
CA SER A 18 3.31 14.21 -5.60
C SER A 18 2.77 15.33 -4.72
N SER A 19 1.69 15.99 -5.13
CA SER A 19 1.03 17.02 -4.34
C SER A 19 0.44 16.49 -3.02
N GLU A 20 -0.07 15.27 -3.05
CA GLU A 20 -0.61 14.60 -1.86
C GLU A 20 0.51 14.17 -0.90
N TYR A 21 1.64 13.70 -1.42
CA TYR A 21 2.82 13.45 -0.60
C TYR A 21 3.31 14.70 0.13
N GLU A 22 3.30 15.85 -0.55
CA GLU A 22 3.68 17.13 0.08
C GLU A 22 2.74 17.52 1.21
N LEU A 23 1.43 17.33 1.03
CA LEU A 23 0.44 17.55 2.07
C LEU A 23 0.65 16.62 3.26
N LEU A 24 0.89 15.33 3.01
CA LEU A 24 1.17 14.33 4.05
C LEU A 24 2.46 14.63 4.80
N GLU A 25 3.50 15.11 4.12
CA GLU A 25 4.77 15.50 4.77
C GLU A 25 4.56 16.66 5.72
N ALA A 26 3.72 17.64 5.35
CA ALA A 26 3.39 18.78 6.18
C ALA A 26 2.51 18.38 7.39
N ASP A 27 1.49 17.56 7.16
CA ASP A 27 0.55 17.11 8.18
C ASP A 27 -0.18 15.85 7.69
N TYR A 28 -0.05 14.74 8.42
CA TYR A 28 -0.74 13.49 8.08
C TYR A 28 -2.27 13.59 8.09
N ALA A 29 -2.83 14.64 8.73
CA ALA A 29 -4.26 14.94 8.74
C ALA A 29 -4.57 16.27 8.05
N HIS A 30 -3.77 16.66 7.06
CA HIS A 30 -3.91 17.93 6.36
C HIS A 30 -5.33 18.10 5.81
N PRO A 31 -6.00 19.25 6.07
CA PRO A 31 -7.41 19.45 5.69
C PRO A 31 -7.67 19.43 4.18
N LYS A 32 -6.66 19.71 3.36
CA LYS A 32 -6.77 19.66 1.89
C LYS A 32 -6.48 18.29 1.31
N LEU A 33 -5.98 17.36 2.12
CA LEU A 33 -5.67 16.00 1.63
C LEU A 33 -6.95 15.35 1.10
N TRP A 34 -6.87 14.80 -0.09
CA TRP A 34 -7.94 14.10 -0.81
C TRP A 34 -9.11 14.95 -1.34
N LEU A 35 -9.16 16.27 -1.08
CA LEU A 35 -10.28 17.10 -1.52
C LEU A 35 -10.47 17.06 -3.03
N ASP A 36 -9.41 17.23 -3.80
CA ASP A 36 -9.47 17.27 -5.27
C ASP A 36 -9.85 15.91 -5.88
N ARG A 37 -9.67 14.84 -5.12
CA ARG A 37 -9.98 13.46 -5.53
C ARG A 37 -11.38 13.02 -5.08
N GLY A 38 -12.03 13.79 -4.22
CA GLY A 38 -13.33 13.46 -3.66
C GLY A 38 -13.30 12.27 -2.69
N PHE A 39 -12.14 11.95 -2.10
CA PHE A 39 -12.05 10.90 -1.09
C PHE A 39 -12.45 11.43 0.27
N SER A 40 -13.21 10.65 1.01
CA SER A 40 -13.56 10.91 2.40
C SER A 40 -12.66 10.11 3.34
N ASP A 41 -12.07 10.79 4.31
CA ASP A 41 -11.17 10.16 5.30
C ASP A 41 -11.56 10.59 6.71
N PRO A 42 -12.72 10.12 7.21
CA PRO A 42 -13.23 10.54 8.52
C PRO A 42 -12.35 10.10 9.69
N HIS A 43 -11.61 9.02 9.54
CA HIS A 43 -10.73 8.47 10.57
C HIS A 43 -9.30 8.99 10.51
N LYS A 44 -8.96 9.84 9.51
CA LYS A 44 -7.59 10.33 9.34
C LYS A 44 -6.59 9.19 9.30
N TYR A 45 -6.77 8.28 8.34
CA TYR A 45 -6.06 7.01 8.25
C TYR A 45 -4.55 7.15 8.45
N PHE A 46 -3.88 8.09 7.75
CA PHE A 46 -2.44 8.24 7.82
C PHE A 46 -1.92 8.83 9.12
N LEU A 47 -2.76 9.44 9.93
CA LEU A 47 -2.36 9.91 11.27
C LEU A 47 -1.99 8.73 12.18
N ASN A 48 -2.71 7.63 12.06
CA ASN A 48 -2.51 6.41 12.85
C ASN A 48 -1.66 5.35 12.13
N ASN A 49 -1.50 5.48 10.83
CA ASN A 49 -0.76 4.54 9.97
C ASN A 49 0.33 5.30 9.21
N ARG A 50 1.27 5.84 9.95
CA ARG A 50 2.35 6.66 9.41
C ARG A 50 3.25 5.86 8.50
N ASN A 51 3.41 6.36 7.31
CA ASN A 51 4.39 5.88 6.33
C ASN A 51 5.64 6.76 6.40
N PRO A 52 6.81 6.25 5.99
CA PRO A 52 8.00 7.10 5.86
C PRO A 52 7.88 8.02 4.64
N ILE A 53 6.97 8.99 4.71
CA ILE A 53 6.58 9.86 3.59
C ILE A 53 7.77 10.62 3.02
N SER A 54 8.61 11.21 3.86
CA SER A 54 9.81 11.94 3.41
C SER A 54 10.76 11.05 2.61
N TYR A 55 10.91 9.79 3.03
CA TYR A 55 11.69 8.81 2.29
C TYR A 55 11.06 8.50 0.92
N ARG A 56 9.74 8.33 0.86
CA ARG A 56 9.00 8.06 -0.39
C ARG A 56 9.11 9.23 -1.37
N ILE A 57 8.93 10.45 -0.90
CA ILE A 57 9.11 11.66 -1.72
C ILE A 57 10.51 11.70 -2.33
N ASN A 58 11.54 11.42 -1.55
CA ASN A 58 12.91 11.40 -2.03
C ASN A 58 13.17 10.31 -3.08
N GLN A 59 12.55 9.12 -2.92
CA GLN A 59 12.62 8.08 -3.94
C GLN A 59 12.03 8.56 -5.28
N VAL A 60 10.85 9.20 -5.26
CA VAL A 60 10.17 9.71 -6.46
C VAL A 60 10.97 10.84 -7.11
N ARG A 61 11.54 11.74 -6.31
CA ARG A 61 12.39 12.84 -6.81
C ARG A 61 13.64 12.33 -7.53
N LYS A 62 14.24 11.26 -7.02
CA LYS A 62 15.43 10.63 -7.63
C LYS A 62 15.09 9.82 -8.87
N ASN A 63 13.98 9.12 -8.86
CA ASN A 63 13.51 8.29 -9.96
C ASN A 63 11.99 8.32 -10.06
N PRO A 64 11.41 9.18 -10.92
CA PRO A 64 9.96 9.30 -11.06
C PRO A 64 9.25 7.99 -11.44
N GLU A 65 9.92 7.06 -12.11
CA GLU A 65 9.33 5.78 -12.51
C GLU A 65 8.99 4.89 -11.32
N VAL A 66 9.61 5.12 -10.16
CA VAL A 66 9.32 4.34 -8.96
C VAL A 66 7.93 4.65 -8.38
N ALA A 67 7.36 5.80 -8.70
CA ALA A 67 6.09 6.28 -8.12
C ALA A 67 4.96 5.26 -8.24
N LYS A 68 4.87 4.56 -9.37
CA LYS A 68 3.82 3.55 -9.60
C LYS A 68 3.90 2.34 -8.65
N TYR A 69 5.07 2.07 -8.09
CA TYR A 69 5.30 0.98 -7.13
C TYR A 69 5.08 1.39 -5.68
N LEU A 70 5.18 2.68 -5.38
CA LEU A 70 5.12 3.16 -4.01
C LEU A 70 3.68 3.19 -3.47
N LEU A 71 3.39 4.14 -2.62
CA LEU A 71 2.15 4.20 -1.85
C LEU A 71 0.90 4.37 -2.73
N ARG A 72 -0.10 3.54 -2.46
CA ARG A 72 -1.47 3.67 -2.96
C ARG A 72 -2.42 3.79 -1.78
N VAL A 73 -3.44 4.62 -1.92
CA VAL A 73 -4.54 4.71 -0.97
C VAL A 73 -5.68 3.79 -1.44
N ALA A 74 -6.23 3.03 -0.50
CA ALA A 74 -7.36 2.13 -0.76
C ALA A 74 -8.67 2.82 -0.38
N VAL A 75 -9.58 2.91 -1.33
CA VAL A 75 -10.84 3.64 -1.22
C VAL A 75 -12.01 2.70 -1.56
N LEU A 76 -13.08 2.73 -0.76
CA LEU A 76 -14.30 1.99 -1.06
C LEU A 76 -14.98 2.55 -2.31
N LYS A 77 -15.33 1.70 -3.26
CA LYS A 77 -16.03 2.10 -4.50
C LYS A 77 -17.39 2.74 -4.24
N GLN A 78 -18.10 2.25 -3.23
CA GLN A 78 -19.49 2.66 -2.99
C GLN A 78 -19.66 4.08 -2.45
N ASN A 79 -18.66 4.61 -1.71
CA ASN A 79 -18.78 5.90 -1.03
C ASN A 79 -17.50 6.71 -0.99
N MET A 80 -16.44 6.25 -1.65
CA MET A 80 -15.13 6.92 -1.73
C MET A 80 -14.45 7.13 -0.36
N VAL A 81 -14.72 6.28 0.60
CA VAL A 81 -14.09 6.34 1.94
C VAL A 81 -12.74 5.65 1.93
N VAL A 82 -11.73 6.32 2.46
CA VAL A 82 -10.39 5.77 2.68
C VAL A 82 -10.45 4.70 3.76
N VAL A 83 -9.97 3.50 3.44
CA VAL A 83 -10.00 2.35 4.35
C VAL A 83 -8.63 1.72 4.60
N GLY A 84 -7.63 2.11 3.86
CA GLY A 84 -6.30 1.53 3.99
C GLY A 84 -5.30 2.06 2.97
N SER A 85 -4.17 1.43 2.94
CA SER A 85 -3.10 1.72 1.98
C SER A 85 -2.28 0.48 1.66
N ALA A 86 -1.57 0.54 0.56
CA ALA A 86 -0.59 -0.47 0.18
C ALA A 86 0.52 0.15 -0.65
N GLY A 87 1.66 -0.50 -0.70
CA GLY A 87 2.75 -0.04 -1.56
C GLY A 87 3.91 -1.03 -1.56
N PHE A 88 4.68 -1.00 -2.62
CA PHE A 88 5.95 -1.70 -2.66
C PHE A 88 7.06 -0.79 -2.11
N HIS A 89 8.08 -1.39 -1.53
CA HIS A 89 9.13 -0.62 -0.84
C HIS A 89 10.11 0.02 -1.83
N ASN A 90 10.26 -0.57 -3.02
CA ASN A 90 11.14 -0.08 -4.07
C ASN A 90 10.81 -0.76 -5.41
N LEU A 91 11.67 -0.55 -6.40
CA LEU A 91 11.71 -1.35 -7.63
C LEU A 91 12.05 -2.82 -7.31
N PRO A 92 11.76 -3.77 -8.21
CA PRO A 92 12.25 -5.14 -8.06
C PRO A 92 13.78 -5.18 -7.90
N ASP A 93 14.27 -6.03 -7.00
CA ASP A 93 15.69 -6.21 -6.77
C ASP A 93 16.36 -7.06 -7.87
N GLU A 94 17.66 -7.31 -7.71
CA GLU A 94 18.45 -8.13 -8.63
C GLU A 94 17.94 -9.58 -8.78
N ASN A 95 17.23 -10.09 -7.76
CA ASN A 95 16.59 -11.40 -7.77
C ASN A 95 15.16 -11.37 -8.32
N ARG A 96 14.74 -10.23 -8.87
CA ARG A 96 13.40 -10.00 -9.40
C ARG A 96 12.31 -10.14 -8.33
N MET A 97 12.66 -9.84 -7.09
CA MET A 97 11.79 -9.86 -5.94
C MET A 97 11.35 -8.43 -5.58
N ILE A 98 10.09 -8.28 -5.25
CA ILE A 98 9.53 -7.00 -4.78
C ILE A 98 8.80 -7.22 -3.45
N GLU A 99 8.96 -6.30 -2.52
CA GLU A 99 8.38 -6.39 -1.19
C GLU A 99 7.20 -5.44 -1.03
N ILE A 100 6.10 -5.96 -0.50
CA ILE A 100 4.87 -5.20 -0.24
C ILE A 100 4.68 -4.92 1.24
N GLY A 101 4.13 -3.73 1.53
CA GLY A 101 3.50 -3.41 2.80
C GLY A 101 2.06 -2.95 2.57
N PHE A 102 1.16 -3.25 3.48
CA PHE A 102 -0.21 -2.78 3.43
C PHE A 102 -0.83 -2.68 4.82
N GLY A 103 -1.91 -1.93 4.93
CA GLY A 103 -2.68 -1.80 6.16
C GLY A 103 -4.15 -1.51 5.86
N VAL A 104 -5.01 -1.85 6.81
CA VAL A 104 -6.44 -1.55 6.80
C VAL A 104 -6.78 -0.83 8.09
N ASP A 105 -7.54 0.26 7.99
CA ASP A 105 -8.07 0.97 9.16
C ASP A 105 -8.80 -0.03 10.08
N PRO A 106 -8.54 -0.03 11.39
CA PRO A 106 -9.20 -0.94 12.33
C PRO A 106 -10.73 -0.96 12.23
N ALA A 107 -11.35 0.17 11.90
CA ALA A 107 -12.80 0.26 11.71
C ALA A 107 -13.31 -0.54 10.51
N PHE A 108 -12.43 -0.92 9.59
CA PHE A 108 -12.77 -1.64 8.36
C PHE A 108 -12.13 -3.04 8.27
N GLN A 109 -11.52 -3.50 9.34
CA GLN A 109 -10.96 -4.87 9.41
C GLN A 109 -12.07 -5.94 9.50
N ASN A 110 -11.72 -7.19 9.25
CA ASN A 110 -12.63 -8.35 9.23
C ASN A 110 -13.73 -8.29 8.17
N LYS A 111 -13.52 -7.56 7.09
CA LYS A 111 -14.42 -7.43 5.93
C LYS A 111 -13.82 -7.99 4.63
N GLY A 112 -12.61 -8.55 4.69
CA GLY A 112 -11.91 -9.07 3.54
C GLY A 112 -11.14 -8.04 2.71
N TYR A 113 -11.03 -6.79 3.15
CA TYR A 113 -10.35 -5.73 2.41
C TYR A 113 -8.83 -5.93 2.32
N GLY A 114 -8.20 -6.37 3.39
CA GLY A 114 -6.76 -6.70 3.38
C GLY A 114 -6.41 -7.76 2.34
N LYS A 115 -7.24 -8.80 2.23
CA LYS A 115 -7.11 -9.83 1.20
C LYS A 115 -7.26 -9.25 -0.21
N GLN A 116 -8.25 -8.40 -0.43
CA GLN A 116 -8.46 -7.73 -1.71
C GLN A 116 -7.28 -6.84 -2.10
N ILE A 117 -6.76 -6.06 -1.15
CA ILE A 117 -5.59 -5.20 -1.34
C ILE A 117 -4.38 -6.03 -1.77
N LEU A 118 -4.03 -7.04 -1.00
CA LEU A 118 -2.85 -7.87 -1.28
C LEU A 118 -2.96 -8.58 -2.63
N HIS A 119 -4.11 -9.17 -2.92
CA HIS A 119 -4.35 -9.88 -4.16
C HIS A 119 -4.37 -8.93 -5.38
N GLY A 120 -4.99 -7.77 -5.25
CA GLY A 120 -5.03 -6.75 -6.30
C GLY A 120 -3.64 -6.20 -6.63
N MET A 121 -2.85 -5.90 -5.61
CA MET A 121 -1.47 -5.45 -5.76
C MET A 121 -0.59 -6.52 -6.41
N TRP A 122 -0.73 -7.77 -5.99
CA TRP A 122 0.00 -8.89 -6.59
C TRP A 122 -0.35 -9.08 -8.05
N LYS A 123 -1.63 -9.14 -8.39
CA LYS A 123 -2.08 -9.27 -9.79
C LYS A 123 -1.55 -8.16 -10.69
N TRP A 124 -1.48 -6.95 -10.17
CA TRP A 124 -0.95 -5.81 -10.91
C TRP A 124 0.56 -5.94 -11.12
N VAL A 125 1.31 -6.23 -10.06
CA VAL A 125 2.78 -6.18 -10.10
C VAL A 125 3.41 -7.33 -10.88
N VAL A 126 2.78 -8.50 -10.92
CA VAL A 126 3.31 -9.65 -11.69
C VAL A 126 3.34 -9.40 -13.19
N LYS A 127 2.56 -8.44 -13.67
CA LYS A 127 2.56 -8.01 -15.08
C LYS A 127 3.66 -7.01 -15.39
N GLU A 128 4.28 -6.44 -14.37
CA GLU A 128 5.36 -5.48 -14.53
C GLU A 128 6.66 -6.18 -14.93
N PRO A 129 7.45 -5.60 -15.87
CA PRO A 129 8.73 -6.16 -16.25
C PRO A 129 9.68 -6.28 -15.04
N GLY A 130 10.35 -7.41 -14.94
CA GLY A 130 11.36 -7.63 -13.90
C GLY A 130 10.82 -8.15 -12.58
N VAL A 131 9.52 -8.37 -12.42
CA VAL A 131 8.95 -8.97 -11.21
C VAL A 131 8.75 -10.47 -11.40
N LYS A 132 9.27 -11.27 -10.48
CA LYS A 132 9.09 -12.73 -10.46
C LYS A 132 8.51 -13.22 -9.12
N THR A 133 8.90 -12.59 -8.02
CA THR A 133 8.55 -13.02 -6.68
C THR A 133 8.06 -11.85 -5.83
N LEU A 134 6.95 -12.04 -5.15
CA LEU A 134 6.45 -11.13 -4.14
C LEU A 134 6.97 -11.57 -2.76
N ARG A 135 7.58 -10.63 -2.03
CA ARG A 135 7.91 -10.81 -0.63
C ARG A 135 6.94 -10.03 0.24
N TYR A 136 6.43 -10.68 1.26
CA TYR A 136 5.65 -10.05 2.31
C TYR A 136 6.23 -10.44 3.65
N THR A 137 6.85 -9.48 4.32
CA THR A 137 7.42 -9.65 5.66
C THR A 137 6.38 -9.29 6.69
N VAL A 138 6.12 -10.21 7.62
CA VAL A 138 5.12 -10.05 8.65
C VAL A 138 5.72 -10.46 10.00
N SER A 139 5.45 -9.66 11.04
CA SER A 139 5.82 -10.03 12.41
C SER A 139 5.12 -11.32 12.82
N PRO A 140 5.81 -12.26 13.49
CA PRO A 140 5.20 -13.48 14.01
C PRO A 140 3.98 -13.25 14.91
N SER A 141 3.93 -12.10 15.59
CA SER A 141 2.80 -11.69 16.44
C SER A 141 1.61 -11.11 15.67
N ASN A 142 1.77 -10.77 14.39
CA ASN A 142 0.70 -10.22 13.56
C ASN A 142 -0.18 -11.33 12.99
N LEU A 143 -1.09 -11.84 13.81
CA LEU A 143 -1.95 -12.97 13.46
C LEU A 143 -2.91 -12.65 12.31
N ILE A 144 -3.39 -11.41 12.20
CA ILE A 144 -4.32 -10.98 11.14
C ILE A 144 -3.64 -11.08 9.78
N SER A 145 -2.45 -10.51 9.65
CA SER A 145 -1.67 -10.57 8.39
C SER A 145 -1.28 -11.99 8.01
N LYS A 146 -0.89 -12.83 9.00
CA LYS A 146 -0.63 -14.25 8.77
C LYS A 146 -1.84 -14.99 8.22
N GLN A 147 -3.02 -14.76 8.78
CA GLN A 147 -4.26 -15.36 8.31
C GLN A 147 -4.59 -14.95 6.87
N ILE A 148 -4.38 -13.69 6.51
CA ILE A 148 -4.58 -13.21 5.13
C ILE A 148 -3.68 -13.95 4.16
N ILE A 149 -2.39 -14.08 4.48
CA ILE A 149 -1.42 -14.81 3.65
C ILE A 149 -1.81 -16.27 3.49
N GLN A 150 -2.20 -16.93 4.58
CA GLN A 150 -2.64 -18.32 4.55
C GLN A 150 -3.90 -18.52 3.70
N LYS A 151 -4.87 -17.62 3.80
CA LYS A 151 -6.10 -17.68 2.98
C LYS A 151 -5.84 -17.49 1.47
N LEU A 152 -4.76 -16.79 1.11
CA LEU A 152 -4.35 -16.59 -0.28
C LEU A 152 -3.46 -17.74 -0.80
N GLU A 153 -3.18 -18.73 0.03
CA GLU A 153 -2.35 -19.91 -0.31
C GLU A 153 -0.93 -19.53 -0.76
N PHE A 154 -0.39 -18.41 -0.28
CA PHE A 154 1.00 -18.06 -0.54
C PHE A 154 1.96 -18.97 0.20
N LYS A 155 2.98 -19.42 -0.50
CA LYS A 155 4.00 -20.28 0.07
C LYS A 155 4.94 -19.50 0.98
N LEU A 156 5.15 -19.98 2.21
CA LEU A 156 6.21 -19.51 3.07
C LEU A 156 7.57 -19.91 2.48
N VAL A 157 8.44 -18.93 2.19
CA VAL A 157 9.78 -19.17 1.63
C VAL A 157 10.87 -19.12 2.68
N GLY A 158 10.60 -18.63 3.88
CA GLY A 158 11.56 -18.58 4.98
C GLY A 158 11.12 -17.64 6.10
N GLU A 159 11.86 -17.69 7.18
CA GLU A 159 11.76 -16.76 8.30
C GLU A 159 13.09 -16.03 8.45
N GLN A 160 13.02 -14.72 8.68
CA GLN A 160 14.17 -13.88 8.92
C GLN A 160 14.00 -13.16 10.24
N MET A 161 15.05 -13.14 11.05
CA MET A 161 15.09 -12.26 12.21
C MET A 161 15.52 -10.87 11.74
N ASP A 162 14.67 -9.87 12.01
CA ASP A 162 15.10 -8.49 11.83
C ASP A 162 16.14 -8.16 12.89
N ASP A 163 17.28 -7.65 12.48
CA ASP A 163 18.23 -7.05 13.40
C ASP A 163 17.56 -5.77 13.93
N ILE A 164 17.07 -5.87 15.16
CA ILE A 164 16.57 -4.72 15.90
C ILE A 164 17.79 -4.01 16.46
N ASP A 165 18.22 -2.96 15.78
CA ASP A 165 19.15 -1.99 16.33
C ASP A 165 18.47 -1.07 17.34
#